data_bf2b8d5b090b4b0b917dc5fa2e34bd25
#
_entry.id   bf2b8d5b090b4b0b917dc5fa2e34bd25
#
_cell.length_a   1.000
_cell.length_b   1.000
_cell.length_c   1.000
_cell.angle_alpha   90.00
_cell.angle_beta   90.00
_cell.angle_gamma   90.00
#
_symmetry.space_group_name_H-M   'P 1'
#
loop_
_entity.id
_entity.type
_entity.pdbx_description
1 polymer ?
#
loop_
_entity_poly.entity_id
_entity_poly.type
_entity_poly.pdbx_seq_one_letter_code
_entity_poly.pdbx_strand_id
1 'polypeptide(L)'
;SDALSSIKFNVFDNQKFTMKELIDAMNDDFKGHEDILNLVKNKTPKYGNDDDYADDIMVSVFNEYKDYITGRPTTRGGVYHVDMLPTTCHVYFGDVMIASPNGRLAHIPLSEGISPEKGADINGPTAVVKSCSKMNHCETGGTLLNQKFTPAAIAGEKGIDNLAALIRSYFAMNGHHMQFNVIDRQTLIE
;
A
#
# COMPACT_ATOMS: atom_id res chain seq x y z
N SER A 1 -1.22 -1.39 -6.69
CA SER A 1 0.13 -1.93 -6.92
C SER A 1 0.19 -3.44 -6.68
N ASP A 2 -0.09 -3.91 -5.48
CA ASP A 2 0.03 -5.32 -5.09
C ASP A 2 -0.86 -6.27 -5.91
N ALA A 3 -2.05 -5.84 -6.29
CA ALA A 3 -2.93 -6.62 -7.16
C ALA A 3 -2.30 -6.82 -8.55
N LEU A 4 -1.78 -5.75 -9.15
CA LEU A 4 -1.11 -5.83 -10.45
C LEU A 4 0.22 -6.58 -10.37
N SER A 5 1.01 -6.38 -9.32
CA SER A 5 2.22 -7.16 -9.04
C SER A 5 1.90 -8.64 -8.96
N SER A 6 0.84 -9.01 -8.26
CA SER A 6 0.41 -10.39 -8.11
C SER A 6 0.01 -11.04 -9.44
N ILE A 7 -0.78 -10.34 -10.24
CA ILE A 7 -1.17 -10.81 -11.58
C ILE A 7 0.06 -10.94 -12.47
N LYS A 8 0.88 -9.89 -12.58
CA LYS A 8 2.07 -9.89 -13.42
C LYS A 8 3.02 -11.01 -13.05
N PHE A 9 3.37 -11.12 -11.76
CA PHE A 9 4.35 -12.09 -11.27
C PHE A 9 3.88 -13.53 -11.43
N ASN A 10 2.66 -13.85 -11.01
CA ASN A 10 2.22 -15.24 -10.95
C ASN A 10 1.59 -15.74 -12.25
N VAL A 11 0.80 -14.90 -12.94
CA VAL A 11 0.09 -15.32 -14.16
C VAL A 11 0.98 -15.17 -15.39
N PHE A 12 1.63 -14.02 -15.56
CA PHE A 12 2.37 -13.72 -16.79
C PHE A 12 3.84 -14.14 -16.74
N ASP A 13 4.59 -13.71 -15.73
CA ASP A 13 6.04 -13.91 -15.70
C ASP A 13 6.42 -15.33 -15.29
N ASN A 14 5.73 -15.91 -14.29
CA ASN A 14 6.07 -17.23 -13.74
C ASN A 14 5.06 -18.34 -14.05
N GLN A 15 3.91 -18.02 -14.61
CA GLN A 15 2.86 -18.97 -15.04
C GLN A 15 2.52 -20.01 -13.94
N LYS A 16 2.39 -19.55 -12.68
CA LYS A 16 2.09 -20.41 -11.53
C LYS A 16 0.65 -20.91 -11.54
N PHE A 17 -0.25 -20.10 -12.07
CA PHE A 17 -1.65 -20.39 -12.28
C PHE A 17 -2.18 -19.47 -13.40
N THR A 18 -3.32 -19.81 -13.97
CA THR A 18 -3.96 -19.03 -15.02
C THR A 18 -4.77 -17.87 -14.43
N MET A 19 -5.09 -16.87 -15.24
CA MET A 19 -6.01 -15.79 -14.85
C MET A 19 -7.38 -16.34 -14.43
N LYS A 20 -7.86 -17.42 -15.09
CA LYS A 20 -9.14 -18.04 -14.73
C LYS A 20 -9.08 -18.62 -13.32
N GLU A 21 -8.05 -19.39 -12.98
CA GLU A 21 -7.88 -19.96 -11.65
C GLU A 21 -7.81 -18.88 -10.57
N LEU A 22 -7.14 -17.75 -10.84
CA LEU A 22 -7.11 -16.62 -9.92
C LEU A 22 -8.50 -16.00 -9.73
N ILE A 23 -9.27 -15.83 -10.81
CA ILE A 23 -10.63 -15.28 -10.75
C ILE A 23 -11.55 -16.23 -9.96
N ASP A 24 -11.47 -17.53 -10.24
CA ASP A 24 -12.25 -18.55 -9.52
C ASP A 24 -11.90 -18.51 -8.01
N ALA A 25 -10.61 -18.47 -7.66
CA ALA A 25 -10.17 -18.36 -6.27
C ALA A 25 -10.67 -17.08 -5.57
N MET A 26 -10.66 -15.93 -6.25
CA MET A 26 -11.19 -14.68 -5.69
C MET A 26 -12.72 -14.73 -5.48
N ASN A 27 -13.46 -15.36 -6.41
CA ASN A 27 -14.92 -15.53 -6.29
C ASN A 27 -15.29 -16.40 -5.09
N ASP A 28 -14.45 -17.40 -4.76
CA ASP A 28 -14.63 -18.29 -3.61
C ASP A 28 -14.01 -17.71 -2.32
N ASP A 29 -13.58 -16.44 -2.34
CA ASP A 29 -12.85 -15.80 -1.21
C ASP A 29 -11.63 -16.64 -0.78
N PHE A 30 -10.95 -17.22 -1.75
CA PHE A 30 -9.82 -18.15 -1.64
C PHE A 30 -10.11 -19.45 -0.85
N LYS A 31 -11.35 -19.76 -0.51
CA LYS A 31 -11.71 -21.02 0.15
C LYS A 31 -11.54 -22.20 -0.82
N GLY A 32 -10.72 -23.17 -0.41
CA GLY A 32 -10.32 -24.27 -1.29
C GLY A 32 -9.22 -23.95 -2.29
N HIS A 33 -8.65 -22.73 -2.21
CA HIS A 33 -7.55 -22.24 -3.05
C HIS A 33 -6.40 -21.69 -2.20
N GLU A 34 -6.09 -22.35 -1.09
CA GLU A 34 -5.10 -21.90 -0.09
C GLU A 34 -3.68 -21.84 -0.65
N ASP A 35 -3.38 -22.64 -1.66
CA ASP A 35 -2.13 -22.63 -2.41
C ASP A 35 -1.95 -21.34 -3.21
N ILE A 36 -2.99 -20.93 -3.94
CA ILE A 36 -3.02 -19.66 -4.66
C ILE A 36 -2.94 -18.49 -3.67
N LEU A 37 -3.73 -18.53 -2.58
CA LEU A 37 -3.68 -17.51 -1.54
C LEU A 37 -2.26 -17.36 -0.96
N ASN A 38 -1.59 -18.46 -0.65
CA ASN A 38 -0.23 -18.43 -0.13
C ASN A 38 0.77 -17.84 -1.12
N LEU A 39 0.64 -18.16 -2.41
CA LEU A 39 1.48 -17.58 -3.47
C LEU A 39 1.29 -16.06 -3.56
N VAL A 40 0.05 -15.60 -3.72
CA VAL A 40 -0.25 -14.18 -3.92
C VAL A 40 0.00 -13.34 -2.68
N LYS A 41 -0.16 -13.90 -1.49
CA LYS A 41 0.00 -13.17 -0.23
C LYS A 41 1.45 -13.15 0.26
N ASN A 42 2.15 -14.30 0.20
CA ASN A 42 3.41 -14.50 0.90
C ASN A 42 4.63 -14.69 -0.01
N LYS A 43 4.43 -14.93 -1.32
CA LYS A 43 5.51 -15.27 -2.25
C LYS A 43 5.63 -14.32 -3.45
N THR A 44 4.81 -13.30 -3.49
CA THR A 44 4.78 -12.30 -4.55
C THR A 44 5.42 -11.00 -4.06
N PRO A 45 6.21 -10.30 -4.88
CA PRO A 45 6.71 -8.97 -4.56
C PRO A 45 5.59 -8.02 -4.16
N LYS A 46 5.80 -7.27 -3.06
CA LYS A 46 4.82 -6.35 -2.48
C LYS A 46 5.39 -4.96 -2.33
N TYR A 47 4.56 -3.96 -2.60
CA TYR A 47 4.85 -2.57 -2.34
C TYR A 47 5.13 -2.33 -0.83
N GLY A 48 6.08 -1.46 -0.55
CA GLY A 48 6.48 -1.14 0.81
C GLY A 48 7.69 -1.92 1.33
N ASN A 49 8.36 -2.69 0.45
CA ASN A 49 9.51 -3.52 0.82
C ASN A 49 10.83 -3.08 0.14
N ASP A 50 10.85 -1.90 -0.48
CA ASP A 50 11.98 -1.41 -1.29
C ASP A 50 12.31 -2.40 -2.43
N ASP A 51 11.26 -2.94 -3.06
CA ASP A 51 11.32 -3.89 -4.17
C ASP A 51 10.80 -3.20 -5.44
N ASP A 52 11.71 -2.90 -6.36
CA ASP A 52 11.40 -2.18 -7.60
C ASP A 52 10.35 -2.90 -8.46
N TYR A 53 10.25 -4.23 -8.37
CA TYR A 53 9.24 -4.98 -9.11
C TYR A 53 7.80 -4.52 -8.78
N ALA A 54 7.49 -4.30 -7.51
CA ALA A 54 6.18 -3.86 -7.05
C ALA A 54 6.07 -2.33 -7.01
N ASP A 55 7.16 -1.65 -6.62
CA ASP A 55 7.20 -0.20 -6.45
C ASP A 55 7.08 0.53 -7.79
N ASP A 56 7.71 0.04 -8.86
CA ASP A 56 7.61 0.62 -10.21
C ASP A 56 6.18 0.52 -10.77
N ILE A 57 5.45 -0.54 -10.44
CA ILE A 57 4.03 -0.66 -10.78
C ILE A 57 3.22 0.44 -10.07
N MET A 58 3.49 0.68 -8.79
CA MET A 58 2.85 1.76 -8.03
C MET A 58 3.13 3.13 -8.67
N VAL A 59 4.38 3.42 -8.98
CA VAL A 59 4.81 4.68 -9.62
C VAL A 59 4.14 4.86 -10.98
N SER A 60 4.10 3.80 -11.79
CA SER A 60 3.47 3.84 -13.12
C SER A 60 1.98 4.16 -13.03
N VAL A 61 1.24 3.43 -12.19
CA VAL A 61 -0.20 3.65 -12.00
C VAL A 61 -0.49 5.06 -11.47
N PHE A 62 0.31 5.52 -10.51
CA PHE A 62 0.19 6.88 -9.97
C PHE A 62 0.40 7.93 -11.06
N ASN A 63 1.46 7.83 -11.84
CA ASN A 63 1.77 8.79 -12.89
C ASN A 63 0.68 8.81 -13.98
N GLU A 64 0.24 7.65 -14.46
CA GLU A 64 -0.83 7.57 -15.46
C GLU A 64 -2.14 8.20 -14.95
N TYR A 65 -2.53 7.90 -13.71
CA TYR A 65 -3.73 8.48 -13.10
C TYR A 65 -3.60 9.99 -12.94
N LYS A 66 -2.47 10.47 -12.44
CA LYS A 66 -2.16 11.89 -12.26
C LYS A 66 -2.20 12.62 -13.61
N ASP A 67 -1.52 12.11 -14.64
CA ASP A 67 -1.43 12.74 -15.96
C ASP A 67 -2.81 12.78 -16.65
N TYR A 68 -3.65 11.78 -16.39
CA TYR A 68 -5.00 11.77 -16.93
C TYR A 68 -5.94 12.77 -16.27
N ILE A 69 -5.79 13.06 -14.98
CA ILE A 69 -6.73 13.89 -14.20
C ILE A 69 -6.25 15.35 -14.09
N THR A 70 -4.97 15.56 -13.78
CA THR A 70 -4.44 16.87 -13.42
C THR A 70 -4.60 17.89 -14.57
N GLY A 71 -5.04 19.10 -14.21
CA GLY A 71 -5.21 20.19 -15.16
C GLY A 71 -6.50 20.17 -15.98
N ARG A 72 -7.34 19.12 -15.88
CA ARG A 72 -8.65 19.12 -16.54
C ARG A 72 -9.55 20.19 -15.94
N PRO A 73 -10.32 20.92 -16.75
CA PRO A 73 -11.16 22.02 -16.26
C PRO A 73 -12.31 21.49 -15.40
N THR A 74 -12.60 22.19 -14.31
CA THR A 74 -13.81 21.98 -13.52
C THR A 74 -14.94 22.86 -14.02
N THR A 75 -16.17 22.53 -13.64
CA THR A 75 -17.38 23.32 -14.00
C THR A 75 -17.41 24.72 -13.36
N ARG A 76 -16.53 24.99 -12.40
CA ARG A 76 -16.44 26.29 -11.69
C ARG A 76 -15.23 27.13 -12.10
N GLY A 77 -14.56 26.80 -13.20
CA GLY A 77 -13.42 27.57 -13.73
C GLY A 77 -12.07 27.26 -13.08
N GLY A 78 -11.99 26.25 -12.21
CA GLY A 78 -10.73 25.69 -11.69
C GLY A 78 -10.26 24.50 -12.50
N VAL A 79 -9.26 23.78 -11.97
CA VAL A 79 -8.74 22.54 -12.54
C VAL A 79 -8.74 21.43 -11.48
N TYR A 80 -8.79 20.17 -11.96
CA TYR A 80 -8.64 18.99 -11.09
C TYR A 80 -7.18 18.77 -10.71
N HIS A 81 -6.98 18.30 -9.49
CA HIS A 81 -5.73 17.80 -8.96
C HIS A 81 -5.95 16.43 -8.31
N VAL A 82 -4.90 15.65 -8.22
CA VAL A 82 -4.93 14.34 -7.55
C VAL A 82 -4.56 14.52 -6.07
N ASP A 83 -5.26 13.79 -5.22
CA ASP A 83 -5.00 13.70 -3.79
C ASP A 83 -4.98 12.22 -3.36
N MET A 84 -4.00 11.83 -2.55
CA MET A 84 -3.81 10.45 -2.06
C MET A 84 -4.12 10.36 -0.55
N LEU A 85 -5.19 11.03 -0.13
CA LEU A 85 -5.68 11.10 1.24
C LEU A 85 -7.12 10.57 1.33
N PRO A 86 -7.34 9.24 1.35
CA PRO A 86 -8.68 8.66 1.32
C PRO A 86 -9.45 8.83 2.63
N THR A 87 -8.82 9.32 3.69
CA THR A 87 -9.37 9.39 5.06
C THR A 87 -9.89 8.02 5.55
N THR A 88 -11.21 7.81 5.64
CA THR A 88 -11.82 6.54 6.04
C THR A 88 -12.47 5.76 4.88
N CYS A 89 -12.43 6.30 3.66
CA CYS A 89 -13.11 5.68 2.50
C CYS A 89 -12.61 4.27 2.19
N HIS A 90 -11.34 3.97 2.46
CA HIS A 90 -10.75 2.65 2.27
C HIS A 90 -11.47 1.54 3.08
N VAL A 91 -12.08 1.88 4.22
CA VAL A 91 -12.88 0.95 5.04
C VAL A 91 -14.19 0.63 4.33
N TYR A 92 -14.95 1.66 3.94
CA TYR A 92 -16.25 1.50 3.28
C TYR A 92 -16.13 0.82 1.92
N PHE A 93 -15.13 1.18 1.13
CA PHE A 93 -14.89 0.51 -0.14
C PHE A 93 -14.46 -0.95 0.04
N GLY A 94 -13.64 -1.24 1.05
CA GLY A 94 -13.26 -2.61 1.36
C GLY A 94 -14.44 -3.48 1.73
N ASP A 95 -15.40 -2.93 2.49
CA ASP A 95 -16.58 -3.64 2.95
C ASP A 95 -17.49 -4.13 1.80
N VAL A 96 -17.55 -3.39 0.69
CA VAL A 96 -18.37 -3.76 -0.48
C VAL A 96 -17.60 -4.50 -1.56
N MET A 97 -16.28 -4.66 -1.42
CA MET A 97 -15.44 -5.33 -2.42
C MET A 97 -15.24 -6.81 -2.12
N ILE A 98 -15.28 -7.62 -3.18
CA ILE A 98 -14.85 -9.02 -3.15
C ILE A 98 -13.34 -9.15 -2.89
N ALA A 99 -12.85 -10.38 -2.76
CA ALA A 99 -11.41 -10.65 -2.66
C ALA A 99 -10.62 -10.06 -3.84
N SER A 100 -9.36 -9.77 -3.63
CA SER A 100 -8.51 -9.13 -4.64
C SER A 100 -7.24 -9.95 -4.94
N PRO A 101 -6.61 -9.73 -6.12
CA PRO A 101 -5.51 -10.56 -6.61
C PRO A 101 -4.27 -10.64 -5.69
N ASN A 102 -4.10 -9.70 -4.78
CA ASN A 102 -3.00 -9.68 -3.81
C ASN A 102 -3.24 -10.56 -2.57
N GLY A 103 -4.39 -11.23 -2.49
CA GLY A 103 -4.78 -12.08 -1.36
C GLY A 103 -5.54 -11.38 -0.25
N ARG A 104 -6.03 -10.13 -0.47
CA ARG A 104 -6.99 -9.48 0.43
C ARG A 104 -8.34 -10.20 0.30
N LEU A 105 -8.90 -10.63 1.41
CA LEU A 105 -10.20 -11.30 1.43
C LEU A 105 -11.35 -10.30 1.23
N ALA A 106 -12.53 -10.83 0.91
CA ALA A 106 -13.75 -10.03 0.78
C ALA A 106 -14.04 -9.28 2.10
N HIS A 107 -14.63 -8.09 1.97
CA HIS A 107 -15.07 -7.24 3.10
C HIS A 107 -13.94 -6.74 4.02
N ILE A 108 -12.67 -7.00 3.69
CA ILE A 108 -11.52 -6.45 4.41
C ILE A 108 -11.19 -5.06 3.87
N PRO A 109 -10.92 -4.06 4.74
CA PRO A 109 -10.52 -2.72 4.31
C PRO A 109 -9.39 -2.72 3.29
N LEU A 110 -9.43 -1.81 2.33
CA LEU A 110 -8.34 -1.55 1.41
C LEU A 110 -7.15 -0.91 2.15
N SER A 111 -6.00 -0.83 1.49
CA SER A 111 -4.89 0.00 1.96
C SER A 111 -5.30 1.47 1.97
N GLU A 112 -4.75 2.22 2.91
CA GLU A 112 -5.04 3.64 3.05
C GLU A 112 -3.91 4.51 2.47
N GLY A 113 -4.28 5.62 1.84
CA GLY A 113 -3.33 6.57 1.29
C GLY A 113 -2.29 5.90 0.42
N ILE A 114 -1.03 6.15 0.77
CA ILE A 114 0.13 5.50 0.15
C ILE A 114 0.76 4.41 1.03
N SER A 115 0.10 4.05 2.12
CA SER A 115 0.60 3.00 3.03
C SER A 115 0.56 1.63 2.35
N PRO A 116 1.53 0.75 2.60
CA PRO A 116 1.46 -0.64 2.20
C PRO A 116 0.22 -1.34 2.77
N GLU A 117 -0.20 -2.42 2.13
CA GLU A 117 -1.25 -3.26 2.68
C GLU A 117 -0.83 -3.87 4.03
N LYS A 118 -1.80 -4.04 4.91
CA LYS A 118 -1.57 -4.56 6.27
C LYS A 118 -0.83 -5.90 6.24
N GLY A 119 0.38 -5.90 6.80
CA GLY A 119 1.24 -7.08 6.90
C GLY A 119 2.02 -7.43 5.62
N ALA A 120 1.99 -6.57 4.59
CA ALA A 120 2.80 -6.73 3.39
C ALA A 120 4.22 -6.16 3.57
N ASP A 121 4.40 -5.21 4.47
CA ASP A 121 5.64 -4.46 4.75
C ASP A 121 6.61 -5.21 5.66
N ILE A 122 7.09 -6.36 5.20
CA ILE A 122 7.91 -7.28 6.00
C ILE A 122 9.38 -6.86 6.15
N ASN A 123 9.87 -5.93 5.33
CA ASN A 123 11.27 -5.45 5.35
C ASN A 123 11.48 -4.25 6.27
N GLY A 124 10.46 -3.89 7.06
CA GLY A 124 10.53 -2.87 8.10
C GLY A 124 10.36 -1.43 7.61
N PRO A 125 10.30 -0.46 8.54
CA PRO A 125 9.85 0.90 8.26
C PRO A 125 10.74 1.68 7.30
N THR A 126 12.03 1.39 7.25
CA THR A 126 12.96 2.04 6.30
C THR A 126 12.66 1.64 4.86
N ALA A 127 12.32 0.37 4.62
CA ALA A 127 11.92 -0.10 3.30
C ALA A 127 10.59 0.56 2.87
N VAL A 128 9.63 0.68 3.79
CA VAL A 128 8.37 1.40 3.54
C VAL A 128 8.62 2.83 3.08
N VAL A 129 9.46 3.57 3.82
CA VAL A 129 9.78 4.98 3.49
C VAL A 129 10.41 5.11 2.11
N LYS A 130 11.33 4.19 1.76
CA LYS A 130 11.97 4.17 0.45
C LYS A 130 10.97 3.89 -0.68
N SER A 131 10.13 2.86 -0.53
CA SER A 131 9.07 2.56 -1.50
C SER A 131 8.14 3.76 -1.71
N CYS A 132 7.66 4.37 -0.63
CA CYS A 132 6.79 5.55 -0.70
C CYS A 132 7.48 6.74 -1.38
N SER A 133 8.78 6.92 -1.17
CA SER A 133 9.54 8.05 -1.72
C SER A 133 9.80 7.96 -3.23
N LYS A 134 9.49 6.83 -3.86
CA LYS A 134 9.60 6.67 -5.33
C LYS A 134 8.51 7.44 -6.09
N MET A 135 7.39 7.78 -5.43
CA MET A 135 6.37 8.67 -6.00
C MET A 135 6.77 10.12 -5.88
N ASN A 136 6.32 10.93 -6.83
CA ASN A 136 6.48 12.38 -6.74
C ASN A 136 5.36 13.02 -5.91
N HIS A 137 5.57 13.16 -4.61
CA HIS A 137 4.60 13.75 -3.69
C HIS A 137 4.26 15.20 -3.99
N CYS A 138 5.18 15.95 -4.62
CA CYS A 138 5.00 17.37 -4.91
C CYS A 138 3.93 17.64 -5.98
N GLU A 139 3.52 16.62 -6.74
CA GLU A 139 2.51 16.72 -7.78
C GLU A 139 1.09 16.37 -7.31
N THR A 140 0.90 16.23 -6.01
CA THR A 140 -0.40 15.90 -5.41
C THR A 140 -0.85 16.97 -4.43
N GLY A 141 -2.13 17.00 -4.10
CA GLY A 141 -2.68 17.81 -3.01
C GLY A 141 -2.32 17.26 -1.62
N GLY A 142 -1.85 16.04 -1.55
CA GLY A 142 -1.39 15.38 -0.34
C GLY A 142 -1.26 13.87 -0.49
N THR A 143 -0.36 13.30 0.29
CA THR A 143 -0.17 11.85 0.43
C THR A 143 -0.12 11.51 1.91
N LEU A 144 -0.73 10.43 2.32
CA LEU A 144 -0.73 9.98 3.71
C LEU A 144 -0.02 8.63 3.83
N LEU A 145 1.07 8.63 4.60
CA LEU A 145 1.75 7.42 5.04
C LEU A 145 1.47 7.17 6.51
N ASN A 146 0.77 6.09 6.83
CA ASN A 146 0.59 5.60 8.19
C ASN A 146 1.58 4.48 8.49
N GLN A 147 2.25 4.59 9.64
CA GLN A 147 3.09 3.53 10.18
C GLN A 147 2.68 3.18 11.60
N LYS A 148 2.74 1.91 11.94
CA LYS A 148 2.43 1.40 13.26
C LYS A 148 3.69 0.89 13.93
N PHE A 149 3.92 1.35 15.16
CA PHE A 149 5.01 0.88 16.02
C PHE A 149 4.46 0.30 17.32
N THR A 150 5.14 -0.72 17.83
CA THR A 150 4.94 -1.12 19.22
C THR A 150 5.65 -0.10 20.13
N PRO A 151 5.15 0.18 21.35
CA PRO A 151 5.84 1.09 22.29
C PRO A 151 7.31 0.72 22.51
N ALA A 152 7.63 -0.57 22.55
CA ALA A 152 9.01 -1.04 22.74
C ALA A 152 9.95 -0.67 21.58
N ALA A 153 9.46 -0.54 20.36
CA ALA A 153 10.28 -0.22 19.18
C ALA A 153 10.83 1.21 19.21
N ILE A 154 10.13 2.12 19.89
CA ILE A 154 10.51 3.53 20.00
C ILE A 154 10.84 3.95 21.45
N ALA A 155 11.06 2.98 22.34
CA ALA A 155 11.40 3.25 23.72
C ALA A 155 12.86 3.70 23.89
N GLY A 156 13.07 4.59 24.90
CA GLY A 156 14.39 5.10 25.24
C GLY A 156 14.99 6.04 24.18
N GLU A 157 16.16 6.59 24.47
CA GLU A 157 16.85 7.54 23.57
C GLU A 157 17.10 6.95 22.18
N LYS A 158 17.59 5.73 22.12
CA LYS A 158 17.89 5.05 20.84
C LYS A 158 16.61 4.85 19.98
N GLY A 159 15.49 4.52 20.60
CA GLY A 159 14.20 4.37 19.89
C GLY A 159 13.72 5.71 19.31
N ILE A 160 13.86 6.78 20.09
CA ILE A 160 13.52 8.14 19.68
C ILE A 160 14.46 8.62 18.56
N ASP A 161 15.77 8.39 18.69
CA ASP A 161 16.74 8.76 17.67
C ASP A 161 16.47 8.04 16.33
N ASN A 162 16.16 6.75 16.37
CA ASN A 162 15.80 5.97 15.19
C ASN A 162 14.53 6.51 14.53
N LEU A 163 13.52 6.86 15.31
CA LEU A 163 12.28 7.45 14.80
C LEU A 163 12.54 8.82 14.18
N ALA A 164 13.34 9.66 14.84
CA ALA A 164 13.74 10.97 14.32
C ALA A 164 14.55 10.85 13.02
N ALA A 165 15.44 9.87 12.92
CA ALA A 165 16.20 9.59 11.70
C ALA A 165 15.26 9.13 10.56
N LEU A 166 14.30 8.26 10.84
CA LEU A 166 13.32 7.79 9.87
C LEU A 166 12.49 8.95 9.30
N ILE A 167 11.97 9.82 10.18
CA ILE A 167 11.21 11.01 9.79
C ILE A 167 12.04 11.94 8.92
N ARG A 168 13.26 12.28 9.35
CA ARG A 168 14.16 13.14 8.57
C ARG A 168 14.50 12.56 7.21
N SER A 169 14.73 11.25 7.14
CA SER A 169 15.03 10.56 5.88
C SER A 169 13.85 10.63 4.91
N TYR A 170 12.64 10.42 5.39
CA TYR A 170 11.43 10.50 4.56
C TYR A 170 11.26 11.90 3.96
N PHE A 171 11.33 12.94 4.78
CA PHE A 171 11.20 14.31 4.28
C PHE A 171 12.39 14.74 3.40
N ALA A 172 13.60 14.24 3.65
CA ALA A 172 14.74 14.48 2.76
C ALA A 172 14.58 13.83 1.38
N MET A 173 13.76 12.78 1.27
CA MET A 173 13.36 12.14 0.02
C MET A 173 12.05 12.70 -0.56
N ASN A 174 11.67 13.92 -0.18
CA ASN A 174 10.44 14.62 -0.61
C ASN A 174 9.13 13.97 -0.16
N GLY A 175 9.12 13.15 0.89
CA GLY A 175 7.89 12.66 1.50
C GLY A 175 7.00 13.82 2.00
N HIS A 176 5.69 13.65 1.92
CA HIS A 176 4.75 14.73 2.23
C HIS A 176 4.19 14.66 3.66
N HIS A 177 3.61 13.52 4.04
CA HIS A 177 2.94 13.35 5.32
C HIS A 177 3.26 11.98 5.91
N MET A 178 3.53 11.95 7.20
CA MET A 178 3.79 10.72 7.94
C MET A 178 3.03 10.75 9.27
N GLN A 179 2.24 9.72 9.51
CA GLN A 179 1.50 9.54 10.76
C GLN A 179 1.95 8.27 11.46
N PHE A 180 2.07 8.33 12.78
CA PHE A 180 2.48 7.19 13.60
C PHE A 180 1.36 6.77 14.56
N ASN A 181 1.08 5.48 14.58
CA ASN A 181 0.24 4.86 15.58
C ASN A 181 1.12 4.01 16.50
N VAL A 182 1.24 4.42 17.74
CA VAL A 182 2.05 3.72 18.75
C VAL A 182 1.10 3.01 19.70
N ILE A 183 0.95 1.72 19.49
CA ILE A 183 -0.02 0.92 20.24
C ILE A 183 0.49 -0.48 20.43
N ASP A 184 0.30 -1.05 21.60
CA ASP A 184 0.62 -2.44 21.88
C ASP A 184 -0.52 -3.39 21.49
N ARG A 185 -0.19 -4.69 21.48
CA ARG A 185 -1.15 -5.72 21.12
C ARG A 185 -2.30 -5.81 22.12
N GLN A 186 -2.04 -5.59 23.41
CA GLN A 186 -3.03 -5.72 24.46
C GLN A 186 -4.15 -4.70 24.29
N THR A 187 -3.77 -3.45 24.06
CA THR A 187 -4.71 -2.35 23.79
C THR A 187 -5.57 -2.57 22.53
N LEU A 188 -5.07 -3.37 21.55
CA LEU A 188 -5.82 -3.67 20.33
C LEU A 188 -6.85 -4.80 20.50
N ILE A 189 -6.73 -5.59 21.58
CA ILE A 189 -7.61 -6.74 21.86
C ILE A 189 -8.77 -6.33 22.79
N GLU A 190 -8.55 -5.36 23.65
CA GLU A 190 -9.56 -4.75 24.54
C GLU A 190 -10.51 -3.82 23.79
#